data_22491d6c266111532002c40fb5895bf0
#
_entry.id   22491d6c266111532002c40fb5895bf0
#
_cell.length_a   1.000
_cell.length_b   1.000
_cell.length_c   1.000
_cell.angle_alpha   90.00
_cell.angle_beta   90.00
_cell.angle_gamma   90.00
#
_symmetry.space_group_name_H-M   'P 1'
#
loop_
_entity.id
_entity.type
_entity.pdbx_description
1 polymer ?
#
loop_
_entity_poly.entity_id
_entity_poly.type
_entity_poly.pdbx_seq_one_letter_code
_entity_poly.pdbx_strand_id
1 'polypeptide(L)'
;MHLKSVMAWNLTIWMALAGQQALAQAPAASASAPVPPVAAASAAEAAASAASAAAPAAAAAALAAAPAVAAAPAPAPPPAPLTHPGLVGAETLSGADTAWMMTSTALVLLMTLPGIALFYGGMVRRKSVLNVMACVVAICAIVSLLWFAVGYSIAFTPGSGAWGHYLGGAERFWFTGLDYVKDAQKVAVSHVAPNIPESVYAMFQLTFAIITAALVVGSFVERMRFSAMLIFMSLWTVIVYAPIAHWVWEPNGWLARRGALDFAGGSVVHINAGIAGLVCAYVLGPRRGYGREPFTPFNLGLTMAGAGMLWVGWFGFNAGSAVASDGRAGLAMAVTHIAAAAGALSWMAAEWAVRGRPSLLGLCSGLVAGLVAITPAAGFVSPRAALVFGVAAGLACYWGATGLKRLLNADDSLDVFGVHGVGGIVGSLLTGVFASKAISGVEGDVVTQAIGVGAVMLYSLLMTALALWVTSLVVSLRVGEAAESDGLDITQHAERLGT
;
A
#
# COMPACT_ATOMS: atom_id res chain seq x y z
N MET A 1 -30.88 -26.80 2.95
CA MET A 1 -30.74 -27.35 1.60
C MET A 1 -29.93 -26.42 0.65
N HIS A 2 -29.06 -25.51 1.15
CA HIS A 2 -28.39 -24.50 0.32
C HIS A 2 -26.86 -24.60 0.26
N LEU A 3 -26.22 -25.44 1.09
CA LEU A 3 -24.75 -25.52 1.11
C LEU A 3 -24.19 -26.30 -0.08
N LYS A 4 -24.93 -27.30 -0.60
CA LYS A 4 -24.48 -28.13 -1.72
C LYS A 4 -24.53 -27.42 -3.09
N SER A 5 -25.42 -26.43 -3.28
CA SER A 5 -25.50 -25.70 -4.56
C SER A 5 -24.41 -24.61 -4.69
N VAL A 6 -23.97 -23.99 -3.58
CA VAL A 6 -22.88 -22.99 -3.60
C VAL A 6 -21.52 -23.65 -3.83
N MET A 7 -21.29 -24.86 -3.26
CA MET A 7 -20.09 -25.64 -3.56
C MET A 7 -20.04 -26.13 -5.02
N ALA A 8 -21.18 -26.49 -5.61
CA ALA A 8 -21.23 -26.89 -7.00
C ALA A 8 -20.91 -25.74 -7.97
N TRP A 9 -21.34 -24.51 -7.68
CA TRP A 9 -21.03 -23.33 -8.49
C TRP A 9 -19.55 -22.95 -8.46
N ASN A 10 -18.90 -23.03 -7.31
CA ASN A 10 -17.47 -22.80 -7.21
C ASN A 10 -16.65 -23.87 -7.94
N LEU A 11 -17.06 -25.15 -7.86
CA LEU A 11 -16.37 -26.23 -8.58
C LEU A 11 -16.48 -26.09 -10.10
N THR A 12 -17.63 -25.62 -10.60
CA THR A 12 -17.88 -25.43 -12.05
C THR A 12 -17.03 -24.28 -12.62
N ILE A 13 -16.82 -23.18 -11.85
CA ILE A 13 -15.95 -22.07 -12.26
C ILE A 13 -14.48 -22.53 -12.28
N TRP A 14 -14.04 -23.34 -11.31
CA TRP A 14 -12.68 -23.89 -11.29
C TRP A 14 -12.43 -24.91 -12.42
N MET A 15 -13.41 -25.73 -12.77
CA MET A 15 -13.31 -26.66 -13.89
C MET A 15 -13.30 -25.96 -15.25
N ALA A 16 -14.02 -24.84 -15.40
CA ALA A 16 -14.00 -24.03 -16.61
C ALA A 16 -12.65 -23.33 -16.82
N LEU A 17 -12.02 -22.86 -15.75
CA LEU A 17 -10.68 -22.25 -15.79
C LEU A 17 -9.56 -23.28 -16.04
N ALA A 18 -9.69 -24.50 -15.51
CA ALA A 18 -8.76 -25.59 -15.77
C ALA A 18 -8.88 -26.15 -17.19
N GLY A 19 -10.09 -26.17 -17.77
CA GLY A 19 -10.34 -26.62 -19.14
C GLY A 19 -9.72 -25.73 -20.22
N GLN A 20 -9.61 -24.42 -19.97
CA GLN A 20 -8.96 -23.50 -20.92
C GLN A 20 -7.44 -23.67 -21.00
N GLN A 21 -6.79 -24.22 -19.99
CA GLN A 21 -5.35 -24.49 -20.04
C GLN A 21 -5.01 -25.74 -20.89
N ALA A 22 -5.92 -26.69 -21.03
CA ALA A 22 -5.72 -27.89 -21.85
C ALA A 22 -5.85 -27.61 -23.36
N LEU A 23 -6.58 -26.55 -23.76
CA LEU A 23 -6.75 -26.16 -25.16
C LEU A 23 -5.64 -25.28 -25.73
N ALA A 24 -4.75 -24.76 -24.90
CA ALA A 24 -3.64 -23.89 -25.33
C ALA A 24 -2.34 -24.65 -25.66
N GLN A 25 -2.33 -25.99 -25.57
CA GLN A 25 -1.13 -26.81 -25.83
C GLN A 25 -1.30 -27.83 -26.98
N ALA A 26 -2.33 -27.74 -27.81
CA ALA A 26 -2.42 -28.54 -29.00
C ALA A 26 -1.66 -27.86 -30.16
N PRO A 27 -0.80 -28.58 -30.91
CA PRO A 27 -0.10 -27.99 -32.06
C PRO A 27 -1.11 -27.70 -33.19
N ALA A 28 -0.97 -26.51 -33.76
CA ALA A 28 -1.81 -26.08 -34.88
C ALA A 28 -1.63 -27.02 -36.08
N ALA A 29 -2.66 -27.77 -36.37
CA ALA A 29 -2.75 -28.50 -37.65
C ALA A 29 -3.04 -27.50 -38.76
N SER A 30 -2.13 -27.41 -39.73
CA SER A 30 -2.24 -26.59 -40.92
C SER A 30 -3.43 -27.01 -41.77
N ALA A 31 -4.44 -26.17 -41.85
CA ALA A 31 -5.49 -26.28 -42.87
C ALA A 31 -5.05 -25.49 -44.09
N SER A 32 -4.74 -26.18 -45.17
CA SER A 32 -4.43 -25.65 -46.51
C SER A 32 -5.71 -25.12 -47.16
N ALA A 33 -5.75 -23.82 -47.44
CA ALA A 33 -6.75 -23.22 -48.35
C ALA A 33 -6.32 -23.39 -49.82
N PRO A 34 -7.25 -23.52 -50.79
CA PRO A 34 -6.92 -23.80 -52.15
C PRO A 34 -6.33 -22.57 -52.89
N VAL A 35 -5.25 -22.82 -53.63
CA VAL A 35 -4.52 -21.85 -54.45
C VAL A 35 -5.23 -21.65 -55.77
N PRO A 36 -5.48 -20.43 -56.27
CA PRO A 36 -5.90 -20.17 -57.63
C PRO A 36 -4.75 -20.35 -58.64
N PRO A 37 -5.03 -20.63 -59.94
CA PRO A 37 -4.02 -21.10 -60.87
C PRO A 37 -3.00 -20.05 -61.31
N VAL A 38 -1.75 -20.52 -61.32
CA VAL A 38 -0.54 -19.79 -61.76
C VAL A 38 -0.50 -19.63 -63.28
N ALA A 39 -0.57 -18.41 -63.79
CA ALA A 39 -0.23 -18.11 -65.18
C ALA A 39 0.30 -16.67 -65.39
N ALA A 40 0.89 -15.99 -64.41
CA ALA A 40 1.48 -14.67 -64.61
C ALA A 40 2.78 -14.38 -63.82
N ALA A 41 3.41 -15.38 -63.20
CA ALA A 41 4.54 -15.15 -62.28
C ALA A 41 5.91 -15.41 -62.89
N SER A 42 6.05 -15.95 -64.13
CA SER A 42 7.36 -16.36 -64.64
C SER A 42 8.23 -15.22 -65.22
N ALA A 43 7.64 -14.05 -65.54
CA ALA A 43 8.41 -12.92 -66.07
C ALA A 43 8.98 -11.98 -64.97
N ALA A 44 8.41 -11.99 -63.78
CA ALA A 44 8.88 -11.14 -62.69
C ALA A 44 10.04 -11.75 -61.86
N GLU A 45 10.10 -13.10 -61.79
CA GLU A 45 11.18 -13.80 -61.09
C GLU A 45 12.53 -13.74 -61.82
N ALA A 46 12.55 -13.72 -63.16
CA ALA A 46 13.79 -13.59 -63.94
C ALA A 46 14.43 -12.19 -63.81
N ALA A 47 13.62 -11.15 -63.66
CA ALA A 47 14.12 -9.77 -63.45
C ALA A 47 14.63 -9.52 -62.02
N ALA A 48 14.01 -10.17 -61.02
CA ALA A 48 14.40 -10.07 -59.60
C ALA A 48 15.70 -10.84 -59.30
N SER A 49 15.98 -11.96 -60.02
CA SER A 49 17.20 -12.75 -59.84
C SER A 49 18.44 -12.02 -60.40
N ALA A 50 18.31 -11.26 -61.54
CA ALA A 50 19.42 -10.50 -62.10
C ALA A 50 19.80 -9.23 -61.28
N ALA A 51 18.81 -8.62 -60.61
CA ALA A 51 19.07 -7.47 -59.73
C ALA A 51 19.66 -7.88 -58.35
N SER A 52 19.40 -9.11 -57.88
CA SER A 52 19.92 -9.63 -56.62
C SER A 52 21.41 -10.01 -56.67
N ALA A 53 21.96 -10.31 -57.83
CA ALA A 53 23.37 -10.70 -57.96
C ALA A 53 24.38 -9.51 -58.03
N ALA A 54 23.90 -8.31 -58.36
CA ALA A 54 24.75 -7.11 -58.49
C ALA A 54 24.82 -6.29 -57.17
N ALA A 55 23.89 -6.45 -56.24
CA ALA A 55 23.82 -5.67 -55.04
C ALA A 55 24.89 -6.01 -53.95
N PRO A 56 25.35 -7.26 -53.77
CA PRO A 56 26.35 -7.57 -52.76
C PRO A 56 27.75 -7.01 -53.05
N ALA A 57 28.14 -6.91 -54.32
CA ALA A 57 29.48 -6.44 -54.68
C ALA A 57 29.63 -4.91 -54.50
N ALA A 58 28.60 -4.13 -54.77
CA ALA A 58 28.61 -2.68 -54.57
C ALA A 58 28.55 -2.30 -53.09
N ALA A 59 27.81 -3.06 -52.27
CA ALA A 59 27.75 -2.85 -50.83
C ALA A 59 29.07 -3.21 -50.12
N ALA A 60 29.76 -4.26 -50.55
CA ALA A 60 31.08 -4.63 -50.02
C ALA A 60 32.16 -3.58 -50.36
N ALA A 61 32.13 -3.01 -51.55
CA ALA A 61 33.07 -1.94 -51.94
C ALA A 61 32.81 -0.61 -51.21
N ALA A 62 31.55 -0.28 -50.91
CA ALA A 62 31.18 0.90 -50.13
C ALA A 62 31.54 0.77 -48.62
N LEU A 63 31.51 -0.45 -48.08
CA LEU A 63 31.93 -0.68 -46.69
C LEU A 63 33.47 -0.61 -46.51
N ALA A 64 34.24 -0.94 -47.54
CA ALA A 64 35.70 -0.89 -47.48
C ALA A 64 36.27 0.54 -47.62
N ALA A 65 35.48 1.51 -48.12
CA ALA A 65 35.89 2.90 -48.32
C ALA A 65 35.41 3.87 -47.20
N ALA A 66 34.69 3.38 -46.20
CA ALA A 66 34.28 4.23 -45.08
C ALA A 66 35.50 4.47 -44.15
N PRO A 67 35.82 5.75 -43.82
CA PRO A 67 36.87 6.03 -42.85
C PRO A 67 36.48 5.34 -41.54
N ALA A 68 37.44 4.68 -40.90
CA ALA A 68 37.24 4.04 -39.58
C ALA A 68 36.68 5.09 -38.62
N VAL A 69 35.40 4.99 -38.31
CA VAL A 69 34.79 5.78 -37.25
C VAL A 69 35.55 5.41 -35.97
N ALA A 70 36.32 6.36 -35.43
CA ALA A 70 36.96 6.17 -34.14
C ALA A 70 35.91 5.65 -33.15
N ALA A 71 36.17 4.49 -32.55
CA ALA A 71 35.27 3.92 -31.54
C ALA A 71 34.96 5.00 -30.53
N ALA A 72 33.67 5.31 -30.36
CA ALA A 72 33.26 6.23 -29.30
C ALA A 72 33.83 5.73 -27.97
N PRO A 73 34.39 6.63 -27.12
CA PRO A 73 34.92 6.22 -25.85
C PRO A 73 33.82 5.42 -25.10
N ALA A 74 34.23 4.31 -24.48
CA ALA A 74 33.29 3.49 -23.70
C ALA A 74 32.52 4.40 -22.70
N PRO A 75 31.22 4.25 -22.58
CA PRO A 75 30.45 5.06 -21.66
C PRO A 75 31.08 4.97 -20.26
N ALA A 76 31.23 6.12 -19.61
CA ALA A 76 31.76 6.17 -18.25
C ALA A 76 30.95 5.23 -17.36
N PRO A 77 31.59 4.52 -16.42
CA PRO A 77 30.86 3.68 -15.48
C PRO A 77 29.78 4.51 -14.76
N PRO A 78 28.59 3.94 -14.50
CA PRO A 78 27.55 4.67 -13.80
C PRO A 78 28.10 5.17 -12.45
N PRO A 79 27.69 6.37 -12.00
CA PRO A 79 28.13 6.89 -10.72
C PRO A 79 27.74 5.95 -9.59
N ALA A 80 28.59 5.89 -8.56
CA ALA A 80 28.32 5.04 -7.39
C ALA A 80 26.97 5.46 -6.74
N PRO A 81 26.17 4.49 -6.27
CA PRO A 81 24.90 4.78 -5.58
C PRO A 81 25.13 5.73 -4.40
N LEU A 82 24.23 6.68 -4.22
CA LEU A 82 24.24 7.56 -3.05
C LEU A 82 23.99 6.73 -1.78
N THR A 83 24.77 6.97 -0.75
CA THR A 83 24.60 6.37 0.59
C THR A 83 23.97 7.33 1.59
N HIS A 84 23.92 8.61 1.25
CA HIS A 84 23.34 9.70 2.03
C HIS A 84 22.55 10.63 1.12
N PRO A 85 21.54 11.35 1.64
CA PRO A 85 20.90 12.42 0.90
C PRO A 85 21.92 13.47 0.44
N GLY A 86 21.75 14.00 -0.78
CA GLY A 86 22.73 14.92 -1.37
C GLY A 86 22.14 15.88 -2.37
N LEU A 87 22.97 16.78 -2.90
CA LEU A 87 22.63 17.70 -3.99
C LEU A 87 23.12 17.13 -5.33
N VAL A 88 22.23 17.08 -6.30
CA VAL A 88 22.54 16.66 -7.68
C VAL A 88 22.16 17.77 -8.67
N GLY A 89 22.67 17.71 -9.90
CA GLY A 89 22.20 18.58 -10.98
C GLY A 89 20.74 18.33 -11.30
N ALA A 90 19.95 19.36 -11.51
CA ALA A 90 18.51 19.23 -11.80
C ALA A 90 18.24 18.46 -13.11
N GLU A 91 19.21 18.47 -14.04
CA GLU A 91 19.17 17.72 -15.30
C GLU A 91 19.24 16.21 -15.12
N THR A 92 19.68 15.71 -13.96
CA THR A 92 19.75 14.28 -13.66
C THR A 92 18.41 13.69 -13.24
N LEU A 93 17.42 14.54 -12.95
CA LEU A 93 16.13 14.10 -12.48
C LEU A 93 15.20 13.65 -13.60
N SER A 94 14.37 12.67 -13.30
CA SER A 94 13.28 12.22 -14.17
C SER A 94 12.04 13.10 -13.97
N GLY A 95 11.70 13.88 -15.00
CA GLY A 95 10.44 14.66 -14.98
C GLY A 95 9.20 13.79 -14.94
N ALA A 96 9.21 12.63 -15.62
CA ALA A 96 8.10 11.68 -15.62
C ALA A 96 7.88 11.06 -14.24
N ASP A 97 8.97 10.61 -13.57
CA ASP A 97 8.89 10.04 -12.23
C ASP A 97 8.45 11.11 -11.22
N THR A 98 8.98 12.32 -11.33
CA THR A 98 8.59 13.45 -10.47
C THR A 98 7.09 13.76 -10.59
N ALA A 99 6.56 13.83 -11.82
CA ALA A 99 5.14 14.08 -12.06
C ALA A 99 4.26 12.94 -11.51
N TRP A 100 4.68 11.69 -11.73
CA TRP A 100 3.99 10.53 -11.17
C TRP A 100 3.97 10.55 -9.64
N MET A 101 5.10 10.86 -9.01
CA MET A 101 5.21 10.89 -7.55
C MET A 101 4.42 12.04 -6.92
N MET A 102 4.34 13.21 -7.56
CA MET A 102 3.46 14.30 -7.13
C MET A 102 1.98 13.89 -7.22
N THR A 103 1.59 13.22 -8.31
CA THR A 103 0.24 12.66 -8.48
C THR A 103 -0.07 11.59 -7.45
N SER A 104 0.86 10.66 -7.23
CA SER A 104 0.72 9.61 -6.22
C SER A 104 0.57 10.18 -4.81
N THR A 105 1.33 11.22 -4.47
CA THR A 105 1.21 11.95 -3.19
C THR A 105 -0.20 12.51 -3.00
N ALA A 106 -0.74 13.16 -4.02
CA ALA A 106 -2.12 13.69 -3.99
C ALA A 106 -3.16 12.57 -3.84
N LEU A 107 -2.99 11.44 -4.55
CA LEU A 107 -3.88 10.28 -4.45
C LEU A 107 -3.87 9.65 -3.06
N VAL A 108 -2.70 9.51 -2.42
CA VAL A 108 -2.61 8.96 -1.06
C VAL A 108 -3.17 9.93 -0.01
N LEU A 109 -3.00 11.23 -0.19
CA LEU A 109 -3.65 12.19 0.70
C LEU A 109 -5.18 12.18 0.52
N LEU A 110 -5.67 12.05 -0.72
CA LEU A 110 -7.10 11.89 -1.02
C LEU A 110 -7.71 10.67 -0.32
N MET A 111 -6.99 9.53 -0.29
CA MET A 111 -7.54 8.36 0.41
C MET A 111 -7.59 8.53 1.93
N THR A 112 -6.86 9.48 2.50
CA THR A 112 -6.91 9.77 3.94
C THR A 112 -7.95 10.81 4.28
N LEU A 113 -7.83 12.03 3.74
CA LEU A 113 -8.70 13.15 4.15
C LEU A 113 -10.17 12.90 3.79
N PRO A 114 -10.59 12.74 2.55
CA PRO A 114 -11.96 12.33 2.27
C PRO A 114 -12.18 10.83 2.40
N GLY A 115 -11.23 9.99 1.96
CA GLY A 115 -11.44 8.53 1.91
C GLY A 115 -11.71 7.90 3.27
N ILE A 116 -10.75 7.94 4.20
CA ILE A 116 -10.92 7.40 5.57
C ILE A 116 -11.99 8.17 6.34
N ALA A 117 -12.04 9.50 6.22
CA ALA A 117 -13.03 10.31 6.92
C ALA A 117 -14.47 9.90 6.56
N LEU A 118 -14.77 9.67 5.28
CA LEU A 118 -16.08 9.21 4.81
C LEU A 118 -16.32 7.73 5.12
N PHE A 119 -15.30 6.88 4.91
CA PHE A 119 -15.41 5.45 5.18
C PHE A 119 -15.74 5.18 6.64
N TYR A 120 -14.96 5.74 7.57
CA TYR A 120 -15.20 5.60 9.00
C TYR A 120 -16.42 6.39 9.47
N GLY A 121 -16.59 7.64 8.97
CA GLY A 121 -17.74 8.46 9.29
C GLY A 121 -19.07 7.82 8.92
N GLY A 122 -19.11 7.06 7.81
CA GLY A 122 -20.28 6.29 7.43
C GLY A 122 -20.56 5.08 8.32
N MET A 123 -19.53 4.48 8.93
CA MET A 123 -19.62 3.26 9.75
C MET A 123 -19.94 3.51 11.23
N VAL A 124 -19.55 4.67 11.78
CA VAL A 124 -19.83 5.01 13.18
C VAL A 124 -21.28 5.38 13.40
N ARG A 125 -21.72 5.49 14.67
CA ARG A 125 -23.03 6.01 15.01
C ARG A 125 -23.12 7.53 14.69
N ARG A 126 -24.30 8.00 14.28
CA ARG A 126 -24.57 9.39 13.86
C ARG A 126 -23.99 10.45 14.79
N LYS A 127 -23.95 10.19 16.09
CA LYS A 127 -23.51 11.11 17.15
C LYS A 127 -21.99 11.24 17.30
N SER A 128 -21.20 10.56 16.44
CA SER A 128 -19.72 10.55 16.47
C SER A 128 -19.10 10.72 15.08
N VAL A 129 -19.87 11.11 14.07
CA VAL A 129 -19.39 11.24 12.68
C VAL A 129 -18.44 12.42 12.54
N LEU A 130 -18.80 13.59 13.07
CA LEU A 130 -17.96 14.79 12.99
C LEU A 130 -16.69 14.62 13.82
N ASN A 131 -16.78 13.94 14.98
CA ASN A 131 -15.62 13.62 15.79
C ASN A 131 -14.61 12.75 15.02
N VAL A 132 -15.06 11.73 14.26
CA VAL A 132 -14.17 10.91 13.43
C VAL A 132 -13.50 11.76 12.35
N MET A 133 -14.27 12.59 11.66
CA MET A 133 -13.73 13.48 10.62
C MET A 133 -12.74 14.48 11.21
N ALA A 134 -13.05 15.08 12.37
CA ALA A 134 -12.15 15.98 13.09
C ALA A 134 -10.85 15.27 13.51
N CYS A 135 -10.94 14.02 13.99
CA CYS A 135 -9.74 13.21 14.30
C CYS A 135 -8.85 13.02 13.06
N VAL A 136 -9.42 12.66 11.91
CA VAL A 136 -8.65 12.44 10.67
C VAL A 136 -7.97 13.74 10.21
N VAL A 137 -8.67 14.87 10.22
CA VAL A 137 -8.08 16.17 9.85
C VAL A 137 -7.00 16.61 10.82
N ALA A 138 -7.23 16.45 12.13
CA ALA A 138 -6.26 16.81 13.15
C ALA A 138 -4.99 15.93 13.09
N ILE A 139 -5.14 14.63 12.83
CA ILE A 139 -4.01 13.72 12.59
C ILE A 139 -3.24 14.15 11.35
N CYS A 140 -3.91 14.46 10.25
CA CYS A 140 -3.26 14.96 9.05
C CYS A 140 -2.39 16.18 9.37
N ALA A 141 -2.92 17.16 10.10
CA ALA A 141 -2.20 18.37 10.43
C ALA A 141 -1.01 18.11 11.37
N ILE A 142 -1.23 17.37 12.48
CA ILE A 142 -0.17 17.17 13.49
C ILE A 142 0.95 16.26 12.99
N VAL A 143 0.61 15.19 12.26
CA VAL A 143 1.60 14.29 11.67
C VAL A 143 2.44 15.03 10.63
N SER A 144 1.83 15.92 9.82
CA SER A 144 2.58 16.75 8.87
C SER A 144 3.64 17.61 9.54
N LEU A 145 3.30 18.26 10.64
CA LEU A 145 4.26 19.08 11.38
C LEU A 145 5.34 18.25 12.08
N LEU A 146 4.99 17.10 12.64
CA LEU A 146 5.95 16.18 13.26
C LEU A 146 6.88 15.54 12.22
N TRP A 147 6.35 15.22 11.04
CA TRP A 147 7.14 14.69 9.93
C TRP A 147 8.17 15.71 9.44
N PHE A 148 7.73 16.96 9.24
CA PHE A 148 8.61 18.07 8.93
C PHE A 148 9.67 18.28 10.02
N ALA A 149 9.27 18.26 11.29
CA ALA A 149 10.20 18.56 12.39
C ALA A 149 11.25 17.46 12.59
N VAL A 150 10.85 16.19 12.67
CA VAL A 150 11.74 15.08 13.05
C VAL A 150 11.46 13.76 12.32
N GLY A 151 10.20 13.47 11.98
CA GLY A 151 9.75 12.13 11.55
C GLY A 151 10.43 11.66 10.27
N TYR A 152 10.55 12.53 9.27
CA TYR A 152 11.21 12.20 8.00
C TYR A 152 12.67 11.78 8.23
N SER A 153 13.40 12.55 9.01
CA SER A 153 14.80 12.27 9.30
C SER A 153 14.98 10.94 10.02
N ILE A 154 14.18 10.68 11.08
CA ILE A 154 14.22 9.41 11.82
C ILE A 154 13.91 8.22 10.92
N ALA A 155 13.00 8.37 9.93
CA ALA A 155 12.59 7.28 9.05
C ALA A 155 13.56 7.06 7.88
N PHE A 156 14.07 8.12 7.23
CA PHE A 156 14.66 8.05 5.90
C PHE A 156 16.06 8.67 5.75
N THR A 157 16.76 8.90 6.85
CA THR A 157 18.20 9.20 6.78
C THR A 157 19.01 8.07 7.36
N PRO A 158 20.25 7.85 6.90
CA PRO A 158 21.14 6.89 7.50
C PRO A 158 21.43 7.28 8.96
N GLY A 159 21.30 6.34 9.85
CA GLY A 159 21.72 6.54 11.23
C GLY A 159 23.23 6.32 11.41
N SER A 160 23.77 6.65 12.57
CA SER A 160 25.17 6.46 12.90
C SER A 160 25.39 5.35 13.92
N GLY A 161 26.54 4.68 13.82
CA GLY A 161 26.94 3.62 14.74
C GLY A 161 25.98 2.44 14.80
N ALA A 162 25.92 1.74 15.93
CA ALA A 162 25.07 0.55 16.11
C ALA A 162 23.57 0.86 16.08
N TRP A 163 23.17 2.08 16.40
CA TRP A 163 21.77 2.51 16.38
C TRP A 163 21.25 2.87 14.97
N GLY A 164 22.17 3.09 14.01
CA GLY A 164 21.80 3.43 12.64
C GLY A 164 21.01 2.36 11.87
N HIS A 165 20.89 1.14 12.42
CA HIS A 165 20.02 0.11 11.87
C HIS A 165 18.57 0.19 12.40
N TYR A 166 18.36 0.99 13.44
CA TYR A 166 17.07 1.10 14.12
C TYR A 166 16.44 2.48 14.00
N LEU A 167 17.26 3.53 13.83
CA LEU A 167 16.81 4.92 13.76
C LEU A 167 17.71 5.71 12.81
N GLY A 168 17.10 6.57 12.01
CA GLY A 168 17.82 7.56 11.22
C GLY A 168 18.47 8.66 12.04
N GLY A 169 19.34 9.43 11.40
CA GLY A 169 20.02 10.58 11.97
C GLY A 169 19.14 11.82 12.09
N ALA A 170 19.77 12.95 12.46
CA ALA A 170 19.10 14.25 12.60
C ALA A 170 19.34 15.20 11.42
N GLU A 171 20.01 14.75 10.36
CA GLU A 171 20.47 15.60 9.25
C GLU A 171 19.34 16.23 8.41
N ARG A 172 18.11 15.70 8.53
CA ARG A 172 16.92 16.21 7.89
C ARG A 172 15.87 16.76 8.87
N PHE A 173 16.24 16.99 10.13
CA PHE A 173 15.34 17.69 11.05
C PHE A 173 14.98 19.06 10.49
N TRP A 174 13.70 19.42 10.60
CA TRP A 174 13.13 20.66 10.05
C TRP A 174 13.30 20.76 8.52
N PHE A 175 13.36 19.61 7.83
CA PHE A 175 13.66 19.52 6.40
C PHE A 175 14.94 20.25 5.99
N THR A 176 15.90 20.38 6.92
CA THR A 176 17.20 21.01 6.63
C THR A 176 17.84 20.33 5.43
N GLY A 177 18.27 21.13 4.45
CA GLY A 177 18.93 20.65 3.24
C GLY A 177 18.00 20.08 2.17
N LEU A 178 16.66 20.17 2.31
CA LEU A 178 15.71 19.91 1.22
C LEU A 178 15.63 21.15 0.31
N ASP A 179 16.73 21.47 -0.36
CA ASP A 179 16.87 22.73 -1.06
C ASP A 179 16.79 22.57 -2.58
N TYR A 180 16.31 23.62 -3.24
CA TYR A 180 16.52 23.89 -4.64
C TYR A 180 17.43 25.11 -4.78
N VAL A 181 18.65 24.90 -5.26
CA VAL A 181 19.63 25.97 -5.42
C VAL A 181 19.59 26.46 -6.88
N LYS A 182 18.79 27.47 -7.14
CA LYS A 182 18.48 27.99 -8.47
C LYS A 182 19.72 28.35 -9.29
N ASP A 183 20.64 29.10 -8.70
CA ASP A 183 21.81 29.61 -9.43
C ASP A 183 22.79 28.50 -9.82
N ALA A 184 22.90 27.46 -8.99
CA ALA A 184 23.71 26.29 -9.29
C ALA A 184 22.93 25.19 -10.04
N GLN A 185 21.63 25.36 -10.29
CA GLN A 185 20.74 24.36 -10.88
C GLN A 185 20.85 23.01 -10.14
N LYS A 186 20.94 23.04 -8.82
CA LYS A 186 21.05 21.85 -7.96
C LYS A 186 19.79 21.66 -7.12
N VAL A 187 19.46 20.40 -6.88
CA VAL A 187 18.28 19.99 -6.09
C VAL A 187 18.68 18.87 -5.14
N ALA A 188 18.11 18.90 -3.94
CA ALA A 188 18.26 17.81 -2.98
C ALA A 188 17.56 16.54 -3.47
N VAL A 189 18.23 15.40 -3.32
CA VAL A 189 17.69 14.06 -3.55
C VAL A 189 17.94 13.16 -2.35
N SER A 190 17.00 12.27 -2.10
CA SER A 190 17.20 11.18 -1.16
C SER A 190 18.05 10.07 -1.80
N HIS A 191 18.93 9.44 -1.03
CA HIS A 191 19.66 8.25 -1.48
C HIS A 191 18.74 7.06 -1.75
N VAL A 192 17.51 7.05 -1.18
CA VAL A 192 16.49 6.03 -1.43
C VAL A 192 15.74 6.29 -2.76
N ALA A 193 15.68 7.56 -3.20
CA ALA A 193 14.95 8.00 -4.38
C ALA A 193 15.74 9.04 -5.16
N PRO A 194 16.90 8.68 -5.76
CA PRO A 194 17.83 9.65 -6.36
C PRO A 194 17.34 10.24 -7.71
N ASN A 195 16.28 9.70 -8.29
CA ASN A 195 15.68 10.09 -9.56
C ASN A 195 14.65 11.22 -9.47
N ILE A 196 14.25 11.61 -8.25
CA ILE A 196 13.24 12.66 -8.00
C ILE A 196 13.71 13.63 -6.90
N PRO A 197 13.17 14.87 -6.85
CA PRO A 197 13.45 15.78 -5.74
C PRO A 197 13.13 15.16 -4.38
N GLU A 198 14.02 15.33 -3.40
CA GLU A 198 13.82 14.82 -2.04
C GLU A 198 12.55 15.39 -1.39
N SER A 199 12.17 16.63 -1.72
CA SER A 199 10.92 17.23 -1.27
C SER A 199 9.69 16.44 -1.72
N VAL A 200 9.69 15.92 -2.94
CA VAL A 200 8.59 15.07 -3.46
C VAL A 200 8.58 13.72 -2.74
N TYR A 201 9.75 13.11 -2.56
CA TYR A 201 9.87 11.85 -1.82
C TYR A 201 9.41 12.00 -0.36
N ALA A 202 9.87 13.07 0.33
CA ALA A 202 9.48 13.35 1.71
C ALA A 202 7.97 13.57 1.86
N MET A 203 7.34 14.27 0.92
CA MET A 203 5.88 14.47 0.91
C MET A 203 5.11 13.20 0.59
N PHE A 204 5.61 12.34 -0.29
CA PHE A 204 5.01 11.03 -0.55
C PHE A 204 5.03 10.17 0.72
N GLN A 205 6.17 10.05 1.36
CA GLN A 205 6.32 9.28 2.61
C GLN A 205 5.54 9.87 3.79
N LEU A 206 5.36 11.19 3.83
CA LEU A 206 4.47 11.85 4.79
C LEU A 206 3.05 11.30 4.71
N THR A 207 2.52 11.08 3.51
CA THR A 207 1.14 10.61 3.35
C THR A 207 0.94 9.21 3.92
N PHE A 208 1.99 8.38 3.95
CA PHE A 208 1.97 7.07 4.61
C PHE A 208 1.94 7.18 6.14
N ALA A 209 2.71 8.12 6.70
CA ALA A 209 2.65 8.41 8.14
C ALA A 209 1.26 8.89 8.56
N ILE A 210 0.66 9.78 7.78
CA ILE A 210 -0.69 10.32 8.03
C ILE A 210 -1.73 9.20 8.01
N ILE A 211 -1.77 8.40 6.93
CA ILE A 211 -2.81 7.38 6.81
C ILE A 211 -2.65 6.29 7.86
N THR A 212 -1.42 5.90 8.21
CA THR A 212 -1.19 4.88 9.22
C THR A 212 -1.75 5.30 10.57
N ALA A 213 -1.49 6.54 11.01
CA ALA A 213 -2.05 7.11 12.22
C ALA A 213 -3.58 7.24 12.14
N ALA A 214 -4.13 7.66 10.98
CA ALA A 214 -5.56 7.80 10.77
C ALA A 214 -6.31 6.45 10.84
N LEU A 215 -5.69 5.35 10.38
CA LEU A 215 -6.28 4.01 10.49
C LEU A 215 -6.56 3.60 11.94
N VAL A 216 -5.66 3.93 12.87
CA VAL A 216 -5.81 3.56 14.29
C VAL A 216 -7.06 4.17 14.91
N VAL A 217 -7.53 5.34 14.41
CA VAL A 217 -8.77 6.00 14.87
C VAL A 217 -9.96 5.04 14.86
N GLY A 218 -10.07 4.19 13.84
CA GLY A 218 -11.16 3.23 13.71
C GLY A 218 -11.35 2.31 14.90
N SER A 219 -10.31 2.03 15.67
CA SER A 219 -10.38 1.13 16.82
C SER A 219 -10.96 1.78 18.09
N PHE A 220 -10.76 3.08 18.26
CA PHE A 220 -11.10 3.79 19.50
C PHE A 220 -12.18 4.87 19.34
N VAL A 221 -12.72 5.03 18.13
CA VAL A 221 -13.82 5.97 17.90
C VAL A 221 -14.94 5.77 18.91
N GLU A 222 -15.70 6.83 19.15
CA GLU A 222 -16.85 6.90 20.05
C GLU A 222 -16.52 6.84 21.54
N ARG A 223 -15.24 6.72 21.98
CA ARG A 223 -14.89 6.66 23.40
C ARG A 223 -13.59 7.34 23.80
N MET A 224 -12.64 7.58 22.88
CA MET A 224 -11.39 8.28 23.20
C MET A 224 -11.61 9.79 23.26
N ARG A 225 -10.99 10.44 24.26
CA ARG A 225 -10.98 11.90 24.36
C ARG A 225 -10.14 12.51 23.23
N PHE A 226 -10.63 13.56 22.57
CA PHE A 226 -9.95 14.19 21.45
C PHE A 226 -8.55 14.69 21.80
N SER A 227 -8.38 15.34 22.98
CA SER A 227 -7.06 15.78 23.47
C SER A 227 -6.10 14.60 23.73
N ALA A 228 -6.61 13.47 24.20
CA ALA A 228 -5.80 12.28 24.40
C ALA A 228 -5.35 11.69 23.05
N MET A 229 -6.22 11.67 22.06
CA MET A 229 -5.88 11.25 20.69
C MET A 229 -4.76 12.11 20.11
N LEU A 230 -4.79 13.44 20.27
CA LEU A 230 -3.73 14.32 19.78
C LEU A 230 -2.36 14.00 20.39
N ILE A 231 -2.28 13.87 21.72
CA ILE A 231 -1.02 13.54 22.42
C ILE A 231 -0.55 12.14 22.03
N PHE A 232 -1.46 11.17 22.06
CA PHE A 232 -1.14 9.79 21.73
C PHE A 232 -0.61 9.64 20.29
N MET A 233 -1.29 10.21 19.29
CA MET A 233 -0.87 10.11 17.90
C MET A 233 0.43 10.89 17.63
N SER A 234 0.68 11.98 18.35
CA SER A 234 1.96 12.68 18.28
C SER A 234 3.13 11.80 18.73
N LEU A 235 3.00 11.19 19.89
CA LEU A 235 4.00 10.25 20.40
C LEU A 235 4.14 9.04 19.49
N TRP A 236 3.02 8.44 19.12
CA TRP A 236 2.98 7.22 18.33
C TRP A 236 3.66 7.38 16.96
N THR A 237 3.44 8.50 16.28
CA THR A 237 4.08 8.79 14.99
C THR A 237 5.60 8.78 15.09
N VAL A 238 6.15 9.39 16.16
CA VAL A 238 7.59 9.53 16.33
C VAL A 238 8.24 8.25 16.88
N ILE A 239 7.63 7.61 17.89
CA ILE A 239 8.27 6.49 18.59
C ILE A 239 7.81 5.10 18.09
N VAL A 240 6.78 5.02 17.27
CA VAL A 240 6.31 3.73 16.69
C VAL A 240 6.46 3.74 15.18
N TYR A 241 5.80 4.68 14.49
CA TYR A 241 5.76 4.67 13.04
C TYR A 241 7.14 4.92 12.41
N ALA A 242 7.81 6.01 12.79
CA ALA A 242 9.06 6.41 12.15
C ALA A 242 10.18 5.34 12.30
N PRO A 243 10.39 4.71 13.48
CA PRO A 243 11.34 3.60 13.62
C PRO A 243 10.99 2.40 12.76
N ILE A 244 9.71 1.97 12.70
CA ILE A 244 9.31 0.83 11.86
C ILE A 244 9.52 1.14 10.39
N ALA A 245 9.21 2.35 9.92
CA ALA A 245 9.49 2.79 8.56
C ALA A 245 11.00 2.74 8.24
N HIS A 246 11.85 3.18 9.17
CA HIS A 246 13.31 3.06 9.05
C HIS A 246 13.77 1.60 8.92
N TRP A 247 13.25 0.70 9.76
CA TRP A 247 13.66 -0.71 9.74
C TRP A 247 13.41 -1.39 8.41
N VAL A 248 12.33 -1.01 7.73
CA VAL A 248 11.81 -1.73 6.56
C VAL A 248 12.18 -1.04 5.25
N TRP A 249 12.18 0.29 5.21
CA TRP A 249 12.31 1.05 3.95
C TRP A 249 13.63 1.80 3.80
N GLU A 250 14.35 2.04 4.88
CA GLU A 250 15.71 2.59 4.78
C GLU A 250 16.69 1.44 4.48
N PRO A 251 17.59 1.57 3.47
CA PRO A 251 18.48 0.49 3.07
C PRO A 251 19.37 -0.08 4.18
N ASN A 252 19.75 0.76 5.18
CA ASN A 252 20.50 0.32 6.35
C ASN A 252 19.63 -0.23 7.47
N GLY A 253 18.31 -0.12 7.37
CA GLY A 253 17.36 -0.66 8.33
C GLY A 253 17.55 -2.17 8.51
N TRP A 254 17.44 -2.64 9.74
CA TRP A 254 17.79 -4.03 10.06
C TRP A 254 16.89 -5.08 9.40
N LEU A 255 15.61 -4.76 9.13
CA LEU A 255 14.71 -5.64 8.38
C LEU A 255 14.99 -5.59 6.87
N ALA A 256 15.26 -4.39 6.32
CA ALA A 256 15.66 -4.22 4.93
C ALA A 256 16.96 -5.02 4.63
N ARG A 257 17.98 -4.89 5.47
CA ARG A 257 19.23 -5.65 5.37
C ARG A 257 19.05 -7.15 5.53
N ARG A 258 18.00 -7.57 6.23
CA ARG A 258 17.65 -8.99 6.35
C ARG A 258 16.92 -9.52 5.10
N GLY A 259 16.52 -8.65 4.19
CA GLY A 259 15.77 -9.00 2.98
C GLY A 259 14.26 -9.11 3.19
N ALA A 260 13.71 -8.49 4.25
CA ALA A 260 12.26 -8.40 4.41
C ALA A 260 11.66 -7.53 3.29
N LEU A 261 10.64 -8.05 2.63
CA LEU A 261 9.96 -7.40 1.52
C LEU A 261 8.67 -6.74 2.00
N ASP A 262 8.57 -5.43 1.80
CA ASP A 262 7.36 -4.65 2.06
C ASP A 262 7.28 -3.49 1.07
N PHE A 263 6.61 -3.74 -0.07
CA PHE A 263 6.61 -2.81 -1.19
C PHE A 263 5.97 -1.46 -0.85
N ALA A 264 4.85 -1.49 -0.14
CA ALA A 264 4.09 -0.28 0.13
C ALA A 264 3.50 -0.19 1.55
N GLY A 265 3.90 -1.06 2.49
CA GLY A 265 3.50 -0.88 3.90
C GLY A 265 2.59 -1.96 4.48
N GLY A 266 2.71 -3.20 4.01
CA GLY A 266 2.03 -4.32 4.67
C GLY A 266 2.38 -4.43 6.15
N SER A 267 3.66 -4.28 6.48
CA SER A 267 4.17 -4.26 7.85
C SER A 267 4.15 -2.84 8.43
N VAL A 268 4.73 -1.87 7.70
CA VAL A 268 4.89 -0.48 8.19
C VAL A 268 3.56 0.20 8.47
N VAL A 269 2.55 -0.02 7.61
CA VAL A 269 1.24 0.61 7.71
C VAL A 269 0.22 -0.34 8.37
N HIS A 270 -0.04 -1.48 7.74
CA HIS A 270 -1.23 -2.26 8.07
C HIS A 270 -1.07 -3.11 9.33
N ILE A 271 0.01 -3.88 9.47
CA ILE A 271 0.27 -4.63 10.71
C ILE A 271 0.43 -3.66 11.87
N ASN A 272 1.21 -2.60 11.68
CA ASN A 272 1.46 -1.59 12.69
C ASN A 272 0.16 -0.93 13.18
N ALA A 273 -0.67 -0.38 12.27
CA ALA A 273 -1.95 0.21 12.64
C ALA A 273 -2.93 -0.80 13.25
N GLY A 274 -2.95 -2.04 12.73
CA GLY A 274 -3.80 -3.11 13.24
C GLY A 274 -3.49 -3.48 14.69
N ILE A 275 -2.21 -3.67 15.01
CA ILE A 275 -1.76 -3.96 16.39
C ILE A 275 -2.00 -2.76 17.30
N ALA A 276 -1.68 -1.54 16.86
CA ALA A 276 -1.96 -0.33 17.63
C ALA A 276 -3.46 -0.21 17.94
N GLY A 277 -4.32 -0.49 16.96
CA GLY A 277 -5.76 -0.52 17.14
C GLY A 277 -6.22 -1.53 18.17
N LEU A 278 -5.68 -2.74 18.14
CA LEU A 278 -5.98 -3.79 19.10
C LEU A 278 -5.58 -3.38 20.54
N VAL A 279 -4.38 -2.80 20.70
CA VAL A 279 -3.91 -2.27 22.00
C VAL A 279 -4.84 -1.16 22.50
N CYS A 280 -5.23 -0.22 21.63
CA CYS A 280 -6.19 0.83 21.98
C CYS A 280 -7.54 0.23 22.43
N ALA A 281 -8.03 -0.80 21.74
CA ALA A 281 -9.29 -1.46 22.10
C ALA A 281 -9.26 -2.07 23.50
N TYR A 282 -8.13 -2.68 23.89
CA TYR A 282 -7.97 -3.24 25.24
C TYR A 282 -7.78 -2.17 26.31
N VAL A 283 -6.93 -1.19 26.08
CA VAL A 283 -6.60 -0.14 27.06
C VAL A 283 -7.81 0.74 27.38
N LEU A 284 -8.59 1.10 26.36
CA LEU A 284 -9.81 1.91 26.54
C LEU A 284 -11.01 1.11 27.03
N GLY A 285 -11.00 -0.21 26.85
CA GLY A 285 -12.12 -1.09 27.15
C GLY A 285 -13.29 -0.95 26.16
N PRO A 286 -14.36 -1.76 26.35
CA PRO A 286 -15.49 -1.78 25.43
C PRO A 286 -16.32 -0.49 25.51
N ARG A 287 -16.94 -0.12 24.37
CA ARG A 287 -17.93 0.96 24.30
C ARG A 287 -19.14 0.63 25.17
N ARG A 288 -19.78 1.67 25.67
CA ARG A 288 -21.04 1.51 26.40
C ARG A 288 -22.08 0.84 25.51
N GLY A 289 -22.73 -0.20 26.02
CA GLY A 289 -23.69 -1.01 25.26
C GLY A 289 -23.08 -2.09 24.37
N TYR A 290 -21.74 -2.23 24.32
CA TYR A 290 -21.10 -3.28 23.51
C TYR A 290 -21.63 -4.67 23.87
N GLY A 291 -22.02 -5.44 22.85
CA GLY A 291 -22.63 -6.76 23.01
C GLY A 291 -24.07 -6.78 23.52
N ARG A 292 -24.66 -5.61 23.83
CA ARG A 292 -26.06 -5.48 24.32
C ARG A 292 -26.94 -4.67 23.39
N GLU A 293 -26.36 -3.67 22.70
CA GLU A 293 -27.06 -2.77 21.80
C GLU A 293 -26.51 -2.90 20.38
N PRO A 294 -27.34 -2.77 19.33
CA PRO A 294 -26.85 -2.74 17.96
C PRO A 294 -26.14 -1.40 17.68
N PHE A 295 -24.91 -1.46 17.19
CA PHE A 295 -24.20 -0.27 16.70
C PHE A 295 -24.43 -0.12 15.19
N THR A 296 -25.56 0.54 14.86
CA THR A 296 -25.96 0.72 13.47
C THR A 296 -25.09 1.78 12.79
N PRO A 297 -24.46 1.47 11.64
CA PRO A 297 -23.75 2.45 10.84
C PRO A 297 -24.61 3.64 10.47
N PHE A 298 -24.04 4.85 10.51
CA PHE A 298 -24.75 6.08 10.19
C PHE A 298 -25.23 6.13 8.74
N ASN A 299 -24.33 5.88 7.78
CA ASN A 299 -24.63 6.00 6.36
C ASN A 299 -23.70 5.16 5.49
N LEU A 300 -24.21 4.03 5.01
CA LEU A 300 -23.42 3.13 4.16
C LEU A 300 -23.11 3.71 2.76
N GLY A 301 -23.85 4.73 2.31
CA GLY A 301 -23.53 5.47 1.09
C GLY A 301 -22.21 6.26 1.26
N LEU A 302 -22.00 6.92 2.42
CA LEU A 302 -20.72 7.55 2.75
C LEU A 302 -19.60 6.52 2.88
N THR A 303 -19.87 5.38 3.52
CA THR A 303 -18.92 4.28 3.61
C THR A 303 -18.47 3.80 2.21
N MET A 304 -19.42 3.60 1.30
CA MET A 304 -19.13 3.19 -0.08
C MET A 304 -18.34 4.27 -0.83
N ALA A 305 -18.69 5.54 -0.69
CA ALA A 305 -17.95 6.64 -1.32
C ALA A 305 -16.51 6.69 -0.81
N GLY A 306 -16.32 6.58 0.51
CA GLY A 306 -14.99 6.48 1.14
C GLY A 306 -14.20 5.27 0.65
N ALA A 307 -14.82 4.08 0.58
CA ALA A 307 -14.18 2.87 0.04
C ALA A 307 -13.75 3.03 -1.42
N GLY A 308 -14.55 3.73 -2.24
CA GLY A 308 -14.19 4.05 -3.62
C GLY A 308 -12.97 4.97 -3.70
N MET A 309 -12.90 6.00 -2.84
CA MET A 309 -11.74 6.89 -2.75
C MET A 309 -10.49 6.16 -2.25
N LEU A 310 -10.64 5.22 -1.31
CA LEU A 310 -9.56 4.33 -0.89
C LEU A 310 -9.06 3.49 -2.06
N TRP A 311 -9.94 2.89 -2.86
CA TRP A 311 -9.54 2.08 -4.01
C TRP A 311 -8.73 2.88 -5.03
N VAL A 312 -9.25 4.03 -5.45
CA VAL A 312 -8.59 4.90 -6.43
C VAL A 312 -7.26 5.43 -5.87
N GLY A 313 -7.25 5.90 -4.63
CA GLY A 313 -6.04 6.39 -3.97
C GLY A 313 -4.96 5.32 -3.80
N TRP A 314 -5.37 4.04 -3.71
CA TRP A 314 -4.43 2.93 -3.57
C TRP A 314 -3.60 2.68 -4.83
N PHE A 315 -4.00 3.21 -5.97
CA PHE A 315 -3.12 3.24 -7.15
C PHE A 315 -1.89 4.13 -6.89
N GLY A 316 -2.09 5.30 -6.28
CA GLY A 316 -0.97 6.13 -5.83
C GLY A 316 -0.19 5.47 -4.69
N PHE A 317 -0.87 4.80 -3.77
CA PHE A 317 -0.26 4.12 -2.64
C PHE A 317 0.69 3.00 -3.09
N ASN A 318 0.20 2.03 -3.87
CA ASN A 318 0.99 0.89 -4.32
C ASN A 318 1.85 1.20 -5.55
N ALA A 319 1.28 1.74 -6.63
CA ALA A 319 2.07 2.00 -7.83
C ALA A 319 3.03 3.19 -7.64
N GLY A 320 2.69 4.17 -6.77
CA GLY A 320 3.62 5.22 -6.35
C GLY A 320 4.82 4.69 -5.57
N SER A 321 4.69 3.58 -4.85
CA SER A 321 5.80 2.95 -4.12
C SER A 321 6.89 2.34 -5.02
N ALA A 322 6.67 2.30 -6.34
CA ALA A 322 7.74 2.05 -7.31
C ALA A 322 8.76 3.19 -7.35
N VAL A 323 8.39 4.40 -6.91
CA VAL A 323 9.17 5.64 -6.97
C VAL A 323 9.63 5.96 -8.41
N ALA A 324 8.93 5.41 -9.39
CA ALA A 324 9.17 5.57 -10.83
C ALA A 324 7.87 5.38 -11.61
N SER A 325 7.80 5.94 -12.82
CA SER A 325 6.70 5.78 -13.78
C SER A 325 7.07 4.71 -14.82
N ASP A 326 7.32 3.50 -14.36
CA ASP A 326 7.85 2.40 -15.15
C ASP A 326 6.88 1.20 -15.24
N GLY A 327 7.35 0.09 -15.83
CA GLY A 327 6.61 -1.16 -15.95
C GLY A 327 6.26 -1.77 -14.59
N ARG A 328 7.06 -1.54 -13.54
CA ARG A 328 6.82 -2.00 -12.18
C ARG A 328 5.67 -1.24 -11.52
N ALA A 329 5.59 0.08 -11.74
CA ALA A 329 4.45 0.89 -11.32
C ALA A 329 3.15 0.43 -11.99
N GLY A 330 3.18 0.19 -13.31
CA GLY A 330 2.03 -0.33 -14.06
C GLY A 330 1.58 -1.72 -13.58
N LEU A 331 2.52 -2.62 -13.30
CA LEU A 331 2.21 -3.93 -12.73
C LEU A 331 1.60 -3.80 -11.33
N ALA A 332 2.17 -2.96 -10.46
CA ALA A 332 1.65 -2.71 -9.12
C ALA A 332 0.21 -2.18 -9.14
N MET A 333 -0.14 -1.31 -10.08
CA MET A 333 -1.52 -0.84 -10.30
C MET A 333 -2.45 -2.01 -10.66
N ALA A 334 -2.05 -2.86 -11.61
CA ALA A 334 -2.86 -3.99 -12.07
C ALA A 334 -3.11 -5.02 -10.96
N VAL A 335 -2.06 -5.43 -10.23
CA VAL A 335 -2.20 -6.43 -9.15
C VAL A 335 -3.01 -5.87 -7.98
N THR A 336 -2.90 -4.58 -7.70
CA THR A 336 -3.71 -3.89 -6.69
C THR A 336 -5.20 -3.96 -7.03
N HIS A 337 -5.57 -3.66 -8.26
CA HIS A 337 -6.96 -3.72 -8.71
C HIS A 337 -7.53 -5.13 -8.66
N ILE A 338 -6.77 -6.13 -9.14
CA ILE A 338 -7.19 -7.54 -9.12
C ILE A 338 -7.41 -8.04 -7.70
N ALA A 339 -6.48 -7.75 -6.77
CA ALA A 339 -6.62 -8.19 -5.39
C ALA A 339 -7.80 -7.51 -4.67
N ALA A 340 -8.05 -6.23 -4.92
CA ALA A 340 -9.22 -5.52 -4.40
C ALA A 340 -10.53 -6.17 -4.84
N ALA A 341 -10.68 -6.42 -6.14
CA ALA A 341 -11.86 -7.07 -6.70
C ALA A 341 -12.06 -8.49 -6.16
N ALA A 342 -10.99 -9.28 -6.08
CA ALA A 342 -11.04 -10.63 -5.53
C ALA A 342 -11.38 -10.63 -4.04
N GLY A 343 -10.84 -9.69 -3.25
CA GLY A 343 -11.14 -9.51 -1.84
C GLY A 343 -12.61 -9.17 -1.59
N ALA A 344 -13.16 -8.23 -2.38
CA ALA A 344 -14.58 -7.88 -2.30
C ALA A 344 -15.48 -9.10 -2.56
N LEU A 345 -15.21 -9.87 -3.60
CA LEU A 345 -16.03 -11.03 -3.98
C LEU A 345 -15.87 -12.19 -2.99
N SER A 346 -14.68 -12.46 -2.50
CA SER A 346 -14.46 -13.56 -1.56
C SER A 346 -15.05 -13.27 -0.16
N TRP A 347 -14.96 -12.02 0.33
CA TRP A 347 -15.68 -11.59 1.53
C TRP A 347 -17.19 -11.70 1.35
N MET A 348 -17.71 -11.19 0.24
CA MET A 348 -19.13 -11.32 -0.12
C MET A 348 -19.59 -12.77 -0.10
N ALA A 349 -18.83 -13.68 -0.73
CA ALA A 349 -19.15 -15.09 -0.76
C ALA A 349 -19.17 -15.72 0.63
N ALA A 350 -18.17 -15.42 1.49
CA ALA A 350 -18.12 -15.88 2.86
C ALA A 350 -19.32 -15.37 3.68
N GLU A 351 -19.63 -14.08 3.58
CA GLU A 351 -20.78 -13.49 4.26
C GLU A 351 -22.10 -14.11 3.78
N TRP A 352 -22.23 -14.29 2.49
CA TRP A 352 -23.43 -14.93 1.91
C TRP A 352 -23.62 -16.35 2.39
N ALA A 353 -22.54 -17.13 2.43
CA ALA A 353 -22.59 -18.51 2.94
C ALA A 353 -22.96 -18.59 4.43
N VAL A 354 -22.47 -17.65 5.26
CA VAL A 354 -22.68 -17.67 6.71
C VAL A 354 -23.98 -16.98 7.12
N ARG A 355 -24.34 -15.84 6.49
CA ARG A 355 -25.50 -15.00 6.88
C ARG A 355 -26.69 -15.14 5.97
N GLY A 356 -26.59 -15.88 4.84
CA GLY A 356 -27.63 -16.07 3.85
C GLY A 356 -27.86 -14.89 2.91
N ARG A 357 -27.14 -13.76 3.06
CA ARG A 357 -27.22 -12.59 2.20
C ARG A 357 -25.94 -11.75 2.28
N PRO A 358 -25.50 -11.14 1.17
CA PRO A 358 -24.37 -10.22 1.16
C PRO A 358 -24.80 -8.83 1.64
N SER A 359 -23.84 -8.01 2.07
CA SER A 359 -24.06 -6.62 2.44
C SER A 359 -23.13 -5.68 1.68
N LEU A 360 -23.55 -4.41 1.50
CA LEU A 360 -22.69 -3.36 0.95
C LEU A 360 -21.46 -3.13 1.83
N LEU A 361 -21.64 -3.15 3.15
CA LEU A 361 -20.54 -3.02 4.11
C LEU A 361 -19.53 -4.17 3.93
N GLY A 362 -20.00 -5.41 3.77
CA GLY A 362 -19.14 -6.57 3.53
C GLY A 362 -18.33 -6.44 2.23
N LEU A 363 -18.96 -5.98 1.14
CA LEU A 363 -18.27 -5.69 -0.11
C LEU A 363 -17.17 -4.64 0.05
N CYS A 364 -17.48 -3.52 0.74
CA CYS A 364 -16.51 -2.47 1.03
C CYS A 364 -15.36 -2.96 1.92
N SER A 365 -15.66 -3.75 2.95
CA SER A 365 -14.63 -4.31 3.85
C SER A 365 -13.74 -5.32 3.12
N GLY A 366 -14.32 -6.17 2.28
CA GLY A 366 -13.58 -7.15 1.47
C GLY A 366 -12.69 -6.50 0.42
N LEU A 367 -13.17 -5.42 -0.22
CA LEU A 367 -12.38 -4.60 -1.12
C LEU A 367 -11.13 -4.05 -0.40
N VAL A 368 -11.30 -3.44 0.78
CA VAL A 368 -10.19 -2.91 1.57
C VAL A 368 -9.26 -4.04 2.03
N ALA A 369 -9.78 -5.21 2.43
CA ALA A 369 -8.97 -6.36 2.80
C ALA A 369 -8.05 -6.83 1.66
N GLY A 370 -8.56 -6.88 0.41
CA GLY A 370 -7.77 -7.19 -0.77
C GLY A 370 -6.67 -6.18 -1.04
N LEU A 371 -6.97 -4.88 -0.90
CA LEU A 371 -6.01 -3.79 -1.02
C LEU A 371 -4.90 -3.88 0.04
N VAL A 372 -5.26 -4.16 1.27
CA VAL A 372 -4.33 -4.34 2.40
C VAL A 372 -3.37 -5.49 2.13
N ALA A 373 -3.88 -6.66 1.77
CA ALA A 373 -3.05 -7.84 1.63
C ALA A 373 -2.09 -7.79 0.44
N ILE A 374 -2.45 -7.13 -0.67
CA ILE A 374 -1.56 -6.98 -1.83
C ILE A 374 -0.47 -5.94 -1.60
N THR A 375 -0.66 -5.02 -0.65
CA THR A 375 0.24 -3.89 -0.40
C THR A 375 1.70 -4.28 -0.21
N PRO A 376 2.09 -5.29 0.60
CA PRO A 376 3.49 -5.69 0.74
C PRO A 376 4.07 -6.34 -0.52
N ALA A 377 3.22 -6.81 -1.42
CA ALA A 377 3.59 -7.64 -2.56
C ALA A 377 3.51 -6.93 -3.92
N ALA A 378 2.89 -5.75 -4.02
CA ALA A 378 2.41 -5.18 -5.27
C ALA A 378 3.49 -5.00 -6.36
N GLY A 379 4.75 -4.78 -5.98
CA GLY A 379 5.88 -4.69 -6.92
C GLY A 379 6.66 -5.99 -7.11
N PHE A 380 6.22 -7.11 -6.54
CA PHE A 380 6.99 -8.36 -6.48
C PHE A 380 6.25 -9.55 -7.09
N VAL A 381 4.94 -9.47 -7.32
CA VAL A 381 4.11 -10.64 -7.67
C VAL A 381 3.39 -10.49 -9.00
N SER A 382 3.01 -11.62 -9.59
CA SER A 382 2.24 -11.66 -10.84
C SER A 382 0.75 -11.38 -10.62
N PRO A 383 -0.01 -11.00 -11.67
CA PRO A 383 -1.46 -10.85 -11.60
C PRO A 383 -2.20 -12.12 -11.14
N ARG A 384 -1.68 -13.31 -11.46
CA ARG A 384 -2.25 -14.58 -10.96
C ARG A 384 -2.10 -14.72 -9.46
N ALA A 385 -0.95 -14.34 -8.91
CA ALA A 385 -0.74 -14.33 -7.46
C ALA A 385 -1.67 -13.31 -6.78
N ALA A 386 -1.87 -12.13 -7.36
CA ALA A 386 -2.77 -11.11 -6.82
C ALA A 386 -4.20 -11.61 -6.59
N LEU A 387 -4.71 -12.49 -7.46
CA LEU A 387 -6.00 -13.15 -7.25
C LEU A 387 -5.99 -13.98 -5.95
N VAL A 388 -4.89 -14.72 -5.69
CA VAL A 388 -4.75 -15.53 -4.46
C VAL A 388 -4.70 -14.63 -3.24
N PHE A 389 -3.95 -13.51 -3.29
CA PHE A 389 -3.91 -12.53 -2.21
C PHE A 389 -5.30 -11.98 -1.88
N GLY A 390 -6.05 -11.56 -2.89
CA GLY A 390 -7.39 -11.02 -2.69
C GLY A 390 -8.35 -12.05 -2.09
N VAL A 391 -8.37 -13.28 -2.62
CA VAL A 391 -9.22 -14.35 -2.08
C VAL A 391 -8.85 -14.68 -0.63
N ALA A 392 -7.56 -14.88 -0.35
CA ALA A 392 -7.09 -15.19 1.00
C ALA A 392 -7.44 -14.06 1.99
N ALA A 393 -7.24 -12.80 1.56
CA ALA A 393 -7.56 -11.63 2.37
C ALA A 393 -9.05 -11.52 2.70
N GLY A 394 -9.92 -11.64 1.70
CA GLY A 394 -11.36 -11.53 1.93
C GLY A 394 -11.89 -12.57 2.91
N LEU A 395 -11.38 -13.81 2.83
CA LEU A 395 -11.75 -14.87 3.77
C LEU A 395 -11.15 -14.67 5.16
N ALA A 396 -9.85 -14.38 5.25
CA ALA A 396 -9.14 -14.23 6.52
C ALA A 396 -9.64 -12.99 7.28
N CYS A 397 -9.82 -11.85 6.61
CA CYS A 397 -10.29 -10.63 7.25
C CYS A 397 -11.79 -10.70 7.61
N TYR A 398 -12.62 -11.41 6.84
CA TYR A 398 -13.98 -11.71 7.25
C TYR A 398 -14.00 -12.46 8.60
N TRP A 399 -13.16 -13.48 8.73
CA TRP A 399 -13.00 -14.18 10.01
C TRP A 399 -12.38 -13.24 11.08
N GLY A 400 -11.41 -12.42 10.73
CA GLY A 400 -10.77 -11.43 11.61
C GLY A 400 -11.77 -10.46 12.23
N ALA A 401 -12.64 -9.89 11.41
CA ALA A 401 -13.66 -8.92 11.81
C ALA A 401 -14.85 -9.56 12.56
N THR A 402 -15.06 -10.87 12.40
CA THR A 402 -16.21 -11.57 13.02
C THR A 402 -15.80 -12.58 14.08
N GLY A 403 -15.10 -13.64 13.71
CA GLY A 403 -14.71 -14.75 14.59
C GLY A 403 -13.59 -14.40 15.55
N LEU A 404 -12.47 -13.91 15.03
CA LEU A 404 -11.28 -13.56 15.82
C LEU A 404 -11.56 -12.41 16.78
N LYS A 405 -12.28 -11.37 16.36
CA LYS A 405 -12.71 -10.27 17.22
C LYS A 405 -13.49 -10.76 18.45
N ARG A 406 -14.39 -11.74 18.28
CA ARG A 406 -15.12 -12.36 19.38
C ARG A 406 -14.22 -13.20 20.28
N LEU A 407 -13.32 -13.99 19.67
CA LEU A 407 -12.36 -14.82 20.42
C LEU A 407 -11.44 -13.95 21.29
N LEU A 408 -11.00 -12.83 20.78
CA LEU A 408 -10.16 -11.86 21.50
C LEU A 408 -10.97 -11.01 22.50
N ASN A 409 -12.30 -11.05 22.45
CA ASN A 409 -13.17 -10.19 23.26
C ASN A 409 -12.78 -8.71 23.22
N ALA A 410 -12.38 -8.22 22.04
CA ALA A 410 -11.91 -6.85 21.83
C ALA A 410 -13.00 -6.02 21.13
N ASP A 411 -13.35 -4.86 21.71
CA ASP A 411 -14.18 -3.87 21.00
C ASP A 411 -13.33 -2.99 20.09
N ASP A 412 -12.79 -3.59 19.05
CA ASP A 412 -12.20 -2.89 17.91
C ASP A 412 -13.35 -2.34 17.06
N SER A 413 -13.62 -1.03 17.17
CA SER A 413 -14.90 -0.46 16.76
C SER A 413 -15.19 -0.63 15.28
N LEU A 414 -14.20 -0.40 14.41
CA LEU A 414 -14.33 -0.47 12.96
C LEU A 414 -13.39 -1.53 12.34
N ASP A 415 -13.10 -2.60 13.11
CA ASP A 415 -12.36 -3.78 12.66
C ASP A 415 -10.95 -3.50 12.13
N VAL A 416 -10.24 -2.52 12.73
CA VAL A 416 -8.88 -2.11 12.31
C VAL A 416 -7.91 -3.30 12.39
N PHE A 417 -7.90 -4.05 13.49
CA PHE A 417 -7.09 -5.26 13.58
C PHE A 417 -7.60 -6.36 12.65
N GLY A 418 -8.92 -6.56 12.59
CA GLY A 418 -9.53 -7.60 11.77
C GLY A 418 -9.26 -7.44 10.27
N VAL A 419 -9.15 -6.21 9.77
CA VAL A 419 -8.90 -5.92 8.35
C VAL A 419 -7.41 -5.61 8.12
N HIS A 420 -6.84 -4.63 8.84
CA HIS A 420 -5.46 -4.19 8.59
C HIS A 420 -4.42 -5.11 9.24
N GLY A 421 -4.60 -5.50 10.50
CA GLY A 421 -3.69 -6.44 11.19
C GLY A 421 -3.66 -7.79 10.51
N VAL A 422 -4.82 -8.43 10.38
CA VAL A 422 -4.93 -9.78 9.77
C VAL A 422 -4.56 -9.73 8.28
N GLY A 423 -5.08 -8.76 7.53
CA GLY A 423 -4.78 -8.61 6.11
C GLY A 423 -3.28 -8.34 5.85
N GLY A 424 -2.65 -7.49 6.66
CA GLY A 424 -1.21 -7.22 6.58
C GLY A 424 -0.36 -8.45 6.88
N ILE A 425 -0.72 -9.24 7.92
CA ILE A 425 -0.03 -10.50 8.27
C ILE A 425 -0.14 -11.49 7.10
N VAL A 426 -1.36 -11.74 6.61
CA VAL A 426 -1.60 -12.64 5.48
C VAL A 426 -0.82 -12.17 4.25
N GLY A 427 -0.91 -10.88 3.91
CA GLY A 427 -0.20 -10.30 2.76
C GLY A 427 1.31 -10.44 2.87
N SER A 428 1.90 -10.08 4.02
CA SER A 428 3.35 -10.16 4.22
C SER A 428 3.86 -11.61 4.14
N LEU A 429 3.15 -12.57 4.72
CA LEU A 429 3.55 -13.99 4.61
C LEU A 429 3.41 -14.52 3.18
N LEU A 430 2.32 -14.17 2.47
CA LEU A 430 2.15 -14.54 1.08
C LEU A 430 3.18 -13.86 0.16
N THR A 431 3.70 -12.68 0.52
CA THR A 431 4.82 -12.04 -0.19
C THR A 431 6.05 -12.94 -0.16
N GLY A 432 6.35 -13.55 0.98
CA GLY A 432 7.45 -14.52 1.11
C GLY A 432 7.27 -15.76 0.24
N VAL A 433 6.02 -16.14 -0.10
CA VAL A 433 5.73 -17.31 -0.96
C VAL A 433 5.76 -16.94 -2.45
N PHE A 434 5.22 -15.78 -2.82
CA PHE A 434 4.89 -15.45 -4.21
C PHE A 434 5.79 -14.38 -4.84
N ALA A 435 6.66 -13.70 -4.08
CA ALA A 435 7.61 -12.76 -4.67
C ALA A 435 8.56 -13.50 -5.62
N SER A 436 8.71 -12.92 -6.83
CA SER A 436 9.41 -13.58 -7.93
C SER A 436 10.61 -12.77 -8.40
N LYS A 437 11.76 -13.42 -8.46
CA LYS A 437 12.99 -12.84 -9.01
C LYS A 437 12.85 -12.39 -10.46
N ALA A 438 12.01 -13.07 -11.24
CA ALA A 438 11.75 -12.69 -12.64
C ALA A 438 11.00 -11.36 -12.77
N ILE A 439 10.26 -10.94 -11.72
CA ILE A 439 9.48 -9.70 -11.71
C ILE A 439 10.28 -8.55 -11.07
N SER A 440 10.90 -8.81 -9.94
CA SER A 440 11.45 -7.77 -9.08
C SER A 440 12.96 -7.84 -8.87
N GLY A 441 13.61 -8.85 -9.40
CA GLY A 441 15.03 -9.13 -9.14
C GLY A 441 15.30 -9.77 -7.78
N VAL A 442 14.28 -9.89 -6.91
CA VAL A 442 14.40 -10.51 -5.57
C VAL A 442 13.44 -11.68 -5.44
N GLU A 443 13.81 -12.65 -4.62
CA GLU A 443 13.01 -13.82 -4.30
C GLU A 443 12.43 -13.70 -2.90
N GLY A 444 11.21 -14.20 -2.69
CA GLY A 444 10.55 -14.19 -1.39
C GLY A 444 11.15 -15.23 -0.44
N ASP A 445 11.20 -14.89 0.84
CA ASP A 445 11.53 -15.82 1.94
C ASP A 445 10.51 -15.71 3.06
N VAL A 446 9.72 -16.77 3.26
CA VAL A 446 8.66 -16.82 4.27
C VAL A 446 9.19 -16.66 5.69
N VAL A 447 10.38 -17.18 5.98
CA VAL A 447 10.98 -17.10 7.33
C VAL A 447 11.36 -15.65 7.63
N THR A 448 12.01 -14.97 6.69
CA THR A 448 12.34 -13.55 6.82
C THR A 448 11.07 -12.69 6.98
N GLN A 449 10.03 -12.97 6.19
CA GLN A 449 8.75 -12.27 6.33
C GLN A 449 8.10 -12.51 7.70
N ALA A 450 8.11 -13.75 8.19
CA ALA A 450 7.56 -14.08 9.51
C ALA A 450 8.32 -13.37 10.65
N ILE A 451 9.66 -13.26 10.53
CA ILE A 451 10.48 -12.50 11.49
C ILE A 451 10.10 -11.00 11.44
N GLY A 452 9.95 -10.43 10.24
CA GLY A 452 9.52 -9.04 10.07
C GLY A 452 8.14 -8.77 10.67
N VAL A 453 7.17 -9.64 10.37
CA VAL A 453 5.81 -9.60 10.94
C VAL A 453 5.87 -9.64 12.47
N GLY A 454 6.58 -10.63 13.03
CA GLY A 454 6.68 -10.79 14.48
C GLY A 454 7.35 -9.61 15.17
N ALA A 455 8.41 -9.07 14.58
CA ALA A 455 9.13 -7.92 15.11
C ALA A 455 8.26 -6.65 15.12
N VAL A 456 7.57 -6.36 14.01
CA VAL A 456 6.67 -5.21 13.92
C VAL A 456 5.49 -5.36 14.88
N MET A 457 4.89 -6.55 14.96
CA MET A 457 3.80 -6.82 15.91
C MET A 457 4.25 -6.56 17.36
N LEU A 458 5.38 -7.11 17.77
CA LEU A 458 5.89 -6.98 19.14
C LEU A 458 6.23 -5.53 19.47
N TYR A 459 6.96 -4.85 18.59
CA TYR A 459 7.35 -3.47 18.80
C TYR A 459 6.14 -2.52 18.82
N SER A 460 5.23 -2.65 17.85
CA SER A 460 4.00 -1.86 17.81
C SER A 460 3.15 -2.07 19.07
N LEU A 461 3.02 -3.32 19.55
CA LEU A 461 2.29 -3.63 20.78
C LEU A 461 2.90 -2.91 22.00
N LEU A 462 4.22 -3.08 22.21
CA LEU A 462 4.89 -2.54 23.39
C LEU A 462 4.94 -1.01 23.37
N MET A 463 5.30 -0.43 22.23
CA MET A 463 5.47 1.02 22.11
C MET A 463 4.12 1.77 22.02
N THR A 464 3.07 1.13 21.48
CA THR A 464 1.71 1.69 21.55
C THR A 464 1.20 1.70 22.98
N ALA A 465 1.41 0.62 23.73
CA ALA A 465 1.05 0.59 25.14
C ALA A 465 1.81 1.66 25.95
N LEU A 466 3.09 1.84 25.68
CA LEU A 466 3.91 2.90 26.28
C LEU A 466 3.37 4.30 25.93
N ALA A 467 3.06 4.57 24.66
CA ALA A 467 2.51 5.85 24.21
C ALA A 467 1.17 6.17 24.89
N LEU A 468 0.28 5.20 25.01
CA LEU A 468 -1.00 5.34 25.73
C LEU A 468 -0.77 5.57 27.22
N TRP A 469 0.15 4.85 27.85
CA TRP A 469 0.50 5.04 29.24
C TRP A 469 1.04 6.45 29.49
N VAL A 470 2.01 6.93 28.70
CA VAL A 470 2.53 8.31 28.81
C VAL A 470 1.41 9.33 28.61
N THR A 471 0.54 9.13 27.62
CA THR A 471 -0.63 9.99 27.40
C THR A 471 -1.53 10.04 28.64
N SER A 472 -1.75 8.90 29.30
CA SER A 472 -2.61 8.80 30.49
C SER A 472 -2.08 9.54 31.70
N LEU A 473 -0.77 9.83 31.75
CA LEU A 473 -0.15 10.66 32.79
C LEU A 473 -0.50 12.14 32.65
N VAL A 474 -0.88 12.57 31.43
CA VAL A 474 -1.17 13.99 31.11
C VAL A 474 -2.69 14.23 31.03
N VAL A 475 -3.45 13.30 30.45
CA VAL A 475 -4.89 13.44 30.23
C VAL A 475 -5.59 12.10 30.30
N SER A 476 -6.82 12.09 30.82
CA SER A 476 -7.67 10.89 30.79
C SER A 476 -7.89 10.42 29.34
N LEU A 477 -7.59 9.15 29.04
CA LEU A 477 -7.70 8.59 27.71
C LEU A 477 -9.15 8.54 27.21
N ARG A 478 -10.10 8.16 28.06
CA ARG A 478 -11.50 7.94 27.73
C ARG A 478 -12.37 9.11 28.20
N VAL A 479 -13.41 9.41 27.45
CA VAL A 479 -14.45 10.35 27.87
C VAL A 479 -15.30 9.76 28.98
N GLY A 480 -16.02 10.63 29.75
CA GLY A 480 -16.97 10.17 30.76
C GLY A 480 -18.17 9.47 30.11
N GLU A 481 -18.86 8.62 30.87
CA GLU A 481 -20.03 7.84 30.40
C GLU A 481 -21.15 8.70 29.83
N ALA A 482 -21.43 9.86 30.42
CA ALA A 482 -22.42 10.79 29.92
C ALA A 482 -22.05 11.31 28.52
N ALA A 483 -20.79 11.73 28.34
CA ALA A 483 -20.29 12.21 27.05
C ALA A 483 -20.33 11.12 25.97
N GLU A 484 -20.02 9.87 26.31
CA GLU A 484 -20.14 8.73 25.39
C GLU A 484 -21.61 8.46 25.01
N SER A 485 -22.54 8.67 25.96
CA SER A 485 -23.98 8.51 25.73
C SER A 485 -24.56 9.61 24.86
N ASP A 486 -24.18 10.87 25.11
CA ASP A 486 -24.66 12.05 24.37
C ASP A 486 -24.04 12.12 22.95
N GLY A 487 -22.84 11.57 22.79
CA GLY A 487 -22.08 11.55 21.54
C GLY A 487 -20.92 12.55 21.51
N LEU A 488 -19.87 12.17 20.79
CA LEU A 488 -18.62 12.91 20.79
C LEU A 488 -18.68 14.16 19.91
N ASP A 489 -19.57 14.23 18.92
CA ASP A 489 -19.75 15.41 18.10
C ASP A 489 -20.12 16.63 18.94
N ILE A 490 -21.11 16.47 19.82
CA ILE A 490 -21.54 17.57 20.68
C ILE A 490 -20.63 17.79 21.89
N THR A 491 -20.12 16.70 22.47
CA THR A 491 -19.39 16.79 23.75
C THR A 491 -17.92 17.15 23.58
N GLN A 492 -17.31 16.87 22.41
CA GLN A 492 -15.91 17.20 22.15
C GLN A 492 -15.75 18.42 21.20
N HIS A 493 -16.74 18.71 20.34
CA HIS A 493 -16.65 19.72 19.29
C HIS A 493 -17.77 20.76 19.34
N ALA A 494 -18.80 20.57 20.16
CA ALA A 494 -20.01 21.40 20.21
C ALA A 494 -20.73 21.51 18.83
N GLU A 495 -20.61 20.47 18.01
CA GLU A 495 -21.15 20.40 16.65
C GLU A 495 -22.19 19.29 16.53
N ARG A 496 -23.11 19.43 15.57
CA ARG A 496 -24.12 18.42 15.22
C ARG A 496 -24.25 18.31 13.72
N LEU A 497 -24.40 17.10 13.21
CA LEU A 497 -24.86 16.91 11.84
C LEU A 497 -26.26 17.51 11.69
N GLY A 498 -26.45 18.28 10.61
CA GLY A 498 -27.77 18.80 10.23
C GLY A 498 -28.82 17.69 10.17
N THR A 499 -30.07 18.05 10.36
CA THR A 499 -31.22 17.12 10.29
C THR A 499 -31.46 16.67 8.87
#